data_c15f236122df7918aeb41154d4117c7f
#
_entry.id   c15f236122df7918aeb41154d4117c7f
#
_cell.length_a   1.000
_cell.length_b   1.000
_cell.length_c   1.000
_cell.angle_alpha   90.00
_cell.angle_beta   90.00
_cell.angle_gamma   90.00
#
_symmetry.space_group_name_H-M   'P 1'
#
loop_
_entity.id
_entity.type
_entity.pdbx_description
1 polymer ?
#
loop_
_entity_poly.entity_id
_entity_poly.type
_entity_poly.pdbx_seq_one_letter_code
_entity_poly.pdbx_strand_id
1 'polypeptide(L)'
;MKEEDKKEERNKVKQRELTYKLIISQLFYDGHQTLAQELAAIVEQEAAAVSPSDRLMNIVSMGLQHEHEVERPLNRLEYTLGPGLDLEFETEPQTSAPEPAMYETAYVTSHKDKCRAAAFTMDGNLVATGSVDASIKILDVDRMLAKSDPDAVELHPDAVVGHPVIRTLYDHLDEITCLEFHPREQILISGSRDTNIKMFDFSKTSAKKAFKTLTDAEQVTCMSIHPSGDFLAVTTEGPVLRFYDISSCQCYVCPYPREHHTGPLTSVRYAADARVCATASKDGDVKVWDGVSARCVQTFSKCHDGAEVCSVLFSRNGKYILSSGLDSVVKLWELSTGRCLIAYTGAGSVGRQEHSAHAMFNHTEDFVMFPDEATTSLCAWDARNAQRKNLLSLGHNGPVRHMVHSPCSPAFITCSDDFRARFWYRRNVH
;
A
#
# COMPACT_ATOMS: atom_id res chain seq x y z
N MET A 1 22.22 20.96 -22.54
CA MET A 1 21.46 21.97 -21.78
C MET A 1 20.86 23.04 -22.66
N LYS A 2 21.60 23.91 -23.39
CA LYS A 2 20.98 25.03 -24.17
C LYS A 2 20.19 24.61 -25.42
N GLU A 3 20.43 23.46 -26.03
CA GLU A 3 19.67 23.00 -27.21
C GLU A 3 18.41 22.21 -26.83
N GLU A 4 18.43 21.49 -25.72
CA GLU A 4 17.27 20.77 -25.19
C GLU A 4 16.23 21.74 -24.66
N ASP A 5 16.64 22.77 -23.92
CA ASP A 5 15.76 23.85 -23.42
C ASP A 5 15.03 24.57 -24.57
N LYS A 6 15.75 24.85 -25.68
CA LYS A 6 15.14 25.47 -26.87
C LYS A 6 14.19 24.56 -27.62
N LYS A 7 14.40 23.24 -27.57
CA LYS A 7 13.53 22.25 -28.19
C LYS A 7 12.24 22.08 -27.38
N GLU A 8 12.35 22.12 -26.07
CA GLU A 8 11.22 22.06 -25.16
C GLU A 8 10.35 23.31 -25.23
N GLU A 9 10.96 24.49 -25.31
CA GLU A 9 10.26 25.76 -25.49
C GLU A 9 9.51 25.83 -26.84
N ARG A 10 10.11 25.34 -27.93
CA ARG A 10 9.45 25.21 -29.24
C ARG A 10 8.28 24.21 -29.22
N ASN A 11 8.38 23.14 -28.48
CA ASN A 11 7.29 22.18 -28.31
C ASN A 11 6.12 22.76 -27.53
N LYS A 12 6.39 23.52 -26.46
CA LYS A 12 5.36 24.23 -25.67
C LYS A 12 4.60 25.26 -26.52
N VAL A 13 5.30 26.00 -27.38
CA VAL A 13 4.67 26.95 -28.30
C VAL A 13 3.75 26.24 -29.30
N LYS A 14 4.21 25.16 -29.94
CA LYS A 14 3.40 24.36 -30.87
C LYS A 14 2.16 23.73 -30.22
N GLN A 15 2.31 23.24 -29.01
CA GLN A 15 1.17 22.70 -28.25
C GLN A 15 0.13 23.77 -27.95
N ARG A 16 0.57 24.97 -27.58
CA ARG A 16 -0.31 26.11 -27.31
C ARG A 16 -1.08 26.54 -28.57
N GLU A 17 -0.40 26.65 -29.72
CA GLU A 17 -1.05 26.97 -31.01
C GLU A 17 -2.09 25.90 -31.39
N LEU A 18 -1.79 24.62 -31.22
CA LEU A 18 -2.72 23.53 -31.49
C LEU A 18 -3.95 23.62 -30.58
N THR A 19 -3.75 23.93 -29.30
CA THR A 19 -4.85 24.09 -28.34
C THR A 19 -5.79 25.22 -28.74
N TYR A 20 -5.26 26.37 -29.12
CA TYR A 20 -6.11 27.48 -29.60
C TYR A 20 -6.87 27.13 -30.88
N LYS A 21 -6.26 26.42 -31.84
CA LYS A 21 -6.94 25.93 -33.04
C LYS A 21 -8.10 25.00 -32.70
N LEU A 22 -7.93 24.11 -31.72
CA LEU A 22 -8.98 23.22 -31.28
C LEU A 22 -10.14 23.97 -30.58
N ILE A 23 -9.84 24.98 -29.77
CA ILE A 23 -10.85 25.82 -29.11
C ILE A 23 -11.67 26.60 -30.15
N ILE A 24 -11.01 27.24 -31.12
CA ILE A 24 -11.68 27.98 -32.20
C ILE A 24 -12.57 27.04 -33.03
N SER A 25 -12.06 25.83 -33.36
CA SER A 25 -12.80 24.80 -34.08
C SER A 25 -14.07 24.38 -33.35
N GLN A 26 -13.97 24.17 -32.03
CA GLN A 26 -15.11 23.80 -31.18
C GLN A 26 -16.14 24.93 -31.09
N LEU A 27 -15.70 26.19 -30.93
CA LEU A 27 -16.60 27.35 -30.91
C LEU A 27 -17.38 27.49 -32.23
N PHE A 28 -16.75 27.24 -33.38
CA PHE A 28 -17.47 27.20 -34.65
C PHE A 28 -18.46 26.04 -34.72
N TYR A 29 -18.10 24.87 -34.20
CA TYR A 29 -18.99 23.70 -34.14
C TYR A 29 -20.22 23.95 -33.29
N ASP A 30 -20.06 24.61 -32.13
CA ASP A 30 -21.13 24.94 -31.20
C ASP A 30 -21.97 26.15 -31.64
N GLY A 31 -21.64 26.76 -32.80
CA GLY A 31 -22.39 27.89 -33.37
C GLY A 31 -21.99 29.27 -32.84
N HIS A 32 -20.94 29.38 -32.02
CA HIS A 32 -20.45 30.62 -31.46
C HIS A 32 -19.48 31.36 -32.39
N GLN A 33 -19.95 31.70 -33.59
CA GLN A 33 -19.12 32.24 -34.68
C GLN A 33 -18.40 33.55 -34.35
N THR A 34 -19.07 34.47 -33.63
CA THR A 34 -18.52 35.78 -33.23
C THR A 34 -17.37 35.61 -32.25
N LEU A 35 -17.55 34.77 -31.23
CA LEU A 35 -16.52 34.45 -30.24
C LEU A 35 -15.32 33.75 -30.86
N ALA A 36 -15.56 32.83 -31.79
CA ALA A 36 -14.51 32.14 -32.52
C ALA A 36 -13.62 33.12 -33.34
N GLN A 37 -14.26 34.08 -33.99
CA GLN A 37 -13.57 35.11 -34.77
C GLN A 37 -12.78 36.09 -33.89
N GLU A 38 -13.36 36.50 -32.77
CA GLU A 38 -12.68 37.36 -31.81
C GLU A 38 -11.48 36.67 -31.18
N LEU A 39 -11.62 35.41 -30.78
CA LEU A 39 -10.50 34.65 -30.25
C LEU A 39 -9.40 34.42 -31.29
N ALA A 40 -9.76 34.13 -32.54
CA ALA A 40 -8.81 33.93 -33.64
C ALA A 40 -8.01 35.22 -33.89
N ALA A 41 -8.66 36.36 -33.83
CA ALA A 41 -7.99 37.70 -34.00
C ALA A 41 -7.01 37.97 -32.85
N ILE A 42 -7.37 37.65 -31.61
CA ILE A 42 -6.52 37.85 -30.43
C ILE A 42 -5.26 36.95 -30.47
N VAL A 43 -5.42 35.72 -30.97
CA VAL A 43 -4.34 34.74 -31.01
C VAL A 43 -3.55 34.77 -32.34
N GLU A 44 -3.87 35.71 -33.21
CA GLU A 44 -3.25 35.85 -34.54
C GLU A 44 -3.34 34.57 -35.42
N GLN A 45 -4.45 33.83 -35.29
CA GLN A 45 -4.75 32.65 -36.09
C GLN A 45 -5.77 33.00 -37.18
N GLU A 46 -5.56 32.48 -38.41
CA GLU A 46 -6.54 32.64 -39.46
C GLU A 46 -7.81 31.81 -39.19
N ALA A 47 -8.90 32.48 -38.80
CA ALA A 47 -10.19 31.85 -38.49
C ALA A 47 -10.74 31.02 -39.69
N ALA A 48 -10.45 31.44 -40.91
CA ALA A 48 -10.86 30.75 -42.16
C ALA A 48 -10.15 29.40 -42.39
N ALA A 49 -9.02 29.16 -41.70
CA ALA A 49 -8.24 27.92 -41.83
C ALA A 49 -8.68 26.82 -40.89
N VAL A 50 -9.65 27.11 -39.98
CA VAL A 50 -10.09 26.18 -38.94
C VAL A 50 -11.48 25.64 -39.30
N SER A 51 -11.61 24.36 -39.61
CA SER A 51 -12.88 23.70 -39.84
C SER A 51 -13.60 23.39 -38.52
N PRO A 52 -14.94 23.57 -38.44
CA PRO A 52 -15.72 23.22 -37.25
C PRO A 52 -15.55 21.73 -36.91
N SER A 53 -15.32 21.43 -35.63
CA SER A 53 -15.11 20.06 -35.18
C SER A 53 -15.34 19.96 -33.68
N ASP A 54 -15.93 18.86 -33.22
CA ASP A 54 -16.12 18.45 -31.82
C ASP A 54 -14.89 17.74 -31.22
N ARG A 55 -13.77 17.75 -31.95
CA ARG A 55 -12.55 17.06 -31.56
C ARG A 55 -12.01 17.48 -30.18
N LEU A 56 -12.13 18.77 -29.82
CA LEU A 56 -11.71 19.24 -28.50
C LEU A 56 -12.55 18.58 -27.40
N MET A 57 -13.86 18.56 -27.56
CA MET A 57 -14.76 17.95 -26.60
C MET A 57 -14.45 16.45 -26.43
N ASN A 58 -14.19 15.75 -27.52
CA ASN A 58 -13.82 14.33 -27.48
C ASN A 58 -12.47 14.11 -26.78
N ILE A 59 -11.45 14.95 -27.04
CA ILE A 59 -10.15 14.87 -26.36
C ILE A 59 -10.30 15.19 -24.87
N VAL A 60 -11.06 16.23 -24.50
CA VAL A 60 -11.31 16.60 -23.11
C VAL A 60 -12.10 15.51 -22.41
N SER A 61 -13.15 14.94 -23.04
CA SER A 61 -13.92 13.84 -22.46
C SER A 61 -13.06 12.59 -22.23
N MET A 62 -12.20 12.23 -23.20
CA MET A 62 -11.25 11.13 -23.00
C MET A 62 -10.21 11.47 -21.94
N GLY A 63 -9.73 12.72 -21.87
CA GLY A 63 -8.82 13.19 -20.83
C GLY A 63 -9.44 13.12 -19.45
N LEU A 64 -10.69 13.59 -19.30
CA LEU A 64 -11.44 13.51 -18.03
C LEU A 64 -11.76 12.07 -17.63
N GLN A 65 -12.09 11.20 -18.60
CA GLN A 65 -12.24 9.77 -18.33
C GLN A 65 -10.90 9.17 -17.86
N HIS A 66 -9.81 9.53 -18.53
CA HIS A 66 -8.47 9.09 -18.15
C HIS A 66 -8.02 9.70 -16.81
N GLU A 67 -8.39 10.96 -16.50
CA GLU A 67 -8.17 11.54 -15.17
C GLU A 67 -8.96 10.80 -14.09
N HIS A 68 -10.22 10.44 -14.35
CA HIS A 68 -11.00 9.57 -13.44
C HIS A 68 -10.40 8.17 -13.29
N GLU A 69 -9.77 7.63 -14.35
CA GLU A 69 -9.04 6.36 -14.28
C GLU A 69 -7.66 6.52 -13.62
N VAL A 70 -7.01 7.68 -13.79
CA VAL A 70 -5.68 8.02 -13.26
C VAL A 70 -5.75 8.68 -11.88
N GLU A 71 -6.89 9.23 -11.44
CA GLU A 71 -7.13 9.54 -10.03
C GLU A 71 -7.22 8.27 -9.17
N ARG A 72 -6.18 7.44 -9.31
CA ARG A 72 -5.91 6.37 -8.37
C ARG A 72 -5.60 7.01 -7.02
N PRO A 73 -6.10 6.44 -5.91
CA PRO A 73 -5.79 6.94 -4.56
C PRO A 73 -4.28 7.08 -4.32
N LEU A 74 -3.45 6.31 -5.02
CA LEU A 74 -1.99 6.38 -5.00
C LEU A 74 -1.40 7.70 -5.53
N ASN A 75 -1.92 8.26 -6.64
CA ASN A 75 -1.45 9.55 -7.15
C ASN A 75 -1.77 10.70 -6.19
N ARG A 76 -2.89 10.61 -5.47
CA ARG A 76 -3.25 11.58 -4.44
C ARG A 76 -2.26 11.55 -3.27
N LEU A 77 -1.76 10.37 -2.90
CA LEU A 77 -0.73 10.22 -1.87
C LEU A 77 0.63 10.80 -2.32
N GLU A 78 1.02 10.63 -3.58
CA GLU A 78 2.24 11.25 -4.13
C GLU A 78 2.21 12.79 -4.06
N TYR A 79 1.08 13.41 -4.38
CA TYR A 79 0.93 14.87 -4.29
C TYR A 79 0.99 15.40 -2.86
N THR A 80 0.53 14.60 -1.87
CA THR A 80 0.50 15.02 -0.46
C THR A 80 1.76 14.64 0.31
N LEU A 81 2.39 13.51 -0.02
CA LEU A 81 3.50 12.93 0.75
C LEU A 81 4.84 12.93 0.01
N GLY A 82 4.86 13.37 -1.25
CA GLY A 82 6.04 13.34 -2.11
C GLY A 82 6.28 11.99 -2.79
N PRO A 83 7.35 11.90 -3.62
CA PRO A 83 7.61 10.76 -4.50
C PRO A 83 8.03 9.48 -3.75
N GLY A 84 8.22 9.52 -2.43
CA GLY A 84 8.72 8.42 -1.64
C GLY A 84 10.25 8.31 -1.64
N LEU A 85 10.75 7.13 -1.27
CA LEU A 85 12.18 6.87 -1.18
C LEU A 85 12.84 6.94 -2.57
N ASP A 86 13.76 7.87 -2.76
CA ASP A 86 14.61 7.94 -3.94
C ASP A 86 16.07 8.12 -3.51
N LEU A 87 16.93 7.16 -3.88
CA LEU A 87 18.36 7.16 -3.54
C LEU A 87 19.22 7.82 -4.62
N GLU A 88 18.63 8.19 -5.78
CA GLU A 88 19.34 8.85 -6.87
C GLU A 88 19.53 10.36 -6.62
N PHE A 89 18.72 10.95 -5.75
CA PHE A 89 18.82 12.36 -5.41
C PHE A 89 19.71 12.58 -4.17
N GLU A 90 20.80 13.29 -4.35
CA GLU A 90 21.77 13.65 -3.29
C GLU A 90 21.26 14.73 -2.31
N THR A 91 20.16 15.40 -2.62
CA THR A 91 19.58 16.41 -1.72
C THR A 91 18.96 15.70 -0.51
N GLU A 92 19.50 15.99 0.68
CA GLU A 92 18.86 15.61 1.95
C GLU A 92 17.48 16.31 2.01
N PRO A 93 16.37 15.62 1.74
CA PRO A 93 15.07 16.20 1.96
C PRO A 93 14.92 16.40 3.47
N GLN A 94 14.49 17.57 3.89
CA GLN A 94 14.09 17.76 5.28
C GLN A 94 12.92 16.82 5.55
N THR A 95 13.16 15.80 6.37
CA THR A 95 12.14 14.85 6.76
C THR A 95 11.04 15.59 7.54
N SER A 96 9.83 15.55 7.01
CA SER A 96 8.66 16.08 7.73
C SER A 96 8.05 15.04 8.67
N ALA A 97 8.50 13.79 8.59
CA ALA A 97 8.00 12.71 9.41
C ALA A 97 8.54 12.73 10.83
N PRO A 98 7.71 12.46 11.83
CA PRO A 98 8.18 12.33 13.21
C PRO A 98 9.09 11.10 13.37
N GLU A 99 10.09 11.23 14.23
CA GLU A 99 10.93 10.08 14.58
C GLU A 99 10.08 8.93 15.18
N PRO A 100 10.38 7.66 14.83
CA PRO A 100 9.61 6.51 15.32
C PRO A 100 9.51 6.42 16.85
N ALA A 101 10.51 6.87 17.60
CA ALA A 101 10.48 6.89 19.05
C ALA A 101 9.46 7.88 19.67
N MET A 102 8.92 8.79 18.86
CA MET A 102 7.98 9.81 19.33
C MET A 102 6.50 9.41 19.20
N TYR A 103 6.21 8.20 18.71
CA TYR A 103 4.84 7.70 18.65
C TYR A 103 4.37 7.22 20.03
N GLU A 104 3.10 7.43 20.30
CA GLU A 104 2.43 7.04 21.53
C GLU A 104 1.27 6.09 21.25
N THR A 105 0.97 5.20 22.18
CA THR A 105 -0.21 4.32 22.07
C THR A 105 -1.48 5.15 22.27
N ALA A 106 -2.24 5.35 21.20
CA ALA A 106 -3.51 6.06 21.25
C ALA A 106 -4.69 5.13 21.63
N TYR A 107 -4.66 3.87 21.17
CA TYR A 107 -5.72 2.92 21.46
C TYR A 107 -5.22 1.48 21.48
N VAL A 108 -5.86 0.65 22.30
CA VAL A 108 -5.59 -0.79 22.37
C VAL A 108 -6.89 -1.55 22.17
N THR A 109 -6.93 -2.44 21.18
CA THR A 109 -8.00 -3.43 21.03
C THR A 109 -7.49 -4.82 21.40
N SER A 110 -8.36 -5.67 21.92
CA SER A 110 -8.02 -7.04 22.28
C SER A 110 -8.94 -8.04 21.59
N HIS A 111 -8.37 -9.15 21.17
CA HIS A 111 -9.04 -10.34 20.67
C HIS A 111 -9.09 -11.42 21.76
N LYS A 112 -9.76 -12.54 21.48
CA LYS A 112 -9.78 -13.70 22.38
C LYS A 112 -8.55 -14.58 22.25
N ASP A 113 -7.79 -14.40 21.15
CA ASP A 113 -6.55 -15.10 20.87
C ASP A 113 -5.57 -14.15 20.14
N LYS A 114 -4.42 -14.65 19.71
CA LYS A 114 -3.31 -13.91 19.08
C LYS A 114 -3.79 -13.05 17.92
N CYS A 115 -3.32 -11.81 17.84
CA CYS A 115 -3.57 -10.92 16.72
C CYS A 115 -2.48 -11.12 15.67
N ARG A 116 -2.87 -11.41 14.40
CA ARG A 116 -1.94 -11.84 13.35
C ARG A 116 -1.94 -10.95 12.12
N ALA A 117 -3.02 -10.27 11.85
CA ALA A 117 -3.19 -9.48 10.65
C ALA A 117 -3.74 -8.10 10.96
N ALA A 118 -3.33 -7.12 10.17
CA ALA A 118 -3.92 -5.78 10.18
C ALA A 118 -3.85 -5.17 8.78
N ALA A 119 -4.74 -4.24 8.49
CA ALA A 119 -4.74 -3.44 7.28
C ALA A 119 -5.33 -2.05 7.56
N PHE A 120 -4.85 -1.03 6.84
CA PHE A 120 -5.46 0.29 6.76
C PHE A 120 -6.23 0.45 5.46
N THR A 121 -7.26 1.27 5.47
CA THR A 121 -7.83 1.82 4.23
C THR A 121 -6.83 2.78 3.58
N MET A 122 -6.97 3.00 2.27
CA MET A 122 -6.09 3.90 1.50
C MET A 122 -6.13 5.36 1.99
N ASP A 123 -7.25 5.80 2.53
CA ASP A 123 -7.44 7.11 3.15
C ASP A 123 -6.96 7.18 4.62
N GLY A 124 -6.58 6.04 5.21
CA GLY A 124 -6.11 5.94 6.58
C GLY A 124 -7.20 6.08 7.66
N ASN A 125 -8.48 6.17 7.28
CA ASN A 125 -9.58 6.43 8.20
C ASN A 125 -10.06 5.21 8.97
N LEU A 126 -9.86 4.01 8.40
CA LEU A 126 -10.25 2.75 9.03
C LEU A 126 -9.05 1.80 9.15
N VAL A 127 -9.11 0.96 10.20
CA VAL A 127 -8.15 -0.12 10.45
C VAL A 127 -8.92 -1.41 10.66
N ALA A 128 -8.45 -2.49 10.07
CA ALA A 128 -8.94 -3.84 10.37
C ALA A 128 -7.86 -4.63 11.12
N THR A 129 -8.28 -5.47 12.07
CA THR A 129 -7.42 -6.42 12.77
C THR A 129 -8.01 -7.81 12.72
N GLY A 130 -7.17 -8.82 12.47
CA GLY A 130 -7.55 -10.23 12.38
C GLY A 130 -6.78 -11.08 13.40
N SER A 131 -7.43 -12.12 13.89
CA SER A 131 -6.93 -12.95 14.99
C SER A 131 -7.03 -14.44 14.69
N VAL A 132 -6.29 -15.21 15.48
CA VAL A 132 -6.38 -16.68 15.56
C VAL A 132 -7.77 -17.13 16.03
N ASP A 133 -8.50 -16.30 16.77
CA ASP A 133 -9.90 -16.55 17.15
C ASP A 133 -10.91 -16.48 16.01
N ALA A 134 -10.44 -16.41 14.76
CA ALA A 134 -11.22 -16.28 13.53
C ALA A 134 -12.08 -15.01 13.44
N SER A 135 -11.88 -14.05 14.34
CA SER A 135 -12.61 -12.77 14.33
C SER A 135 -11.82 -11.68 13.61
N ILE A 136 -12.56 -10.78 12.97
CA ILE A 136 -12.04 -9.56 12.37
C ILE A 136 -12.73 -8.38 13.02
N LYS A 137 -11.98 -7.37 13.43
CA LYS A 137 -12.51 -6.09 13.93
C LYS A 137 -12.16 -4.98 12.96
N ILE A 138 -13.13 -4.12 12.66
CA ILE A 138 -12.91 -2.88 11.92
C ILE A 138 -13.06 -1.73 12.91
N LEU A 139 -12.04 -0.86 12.93
CA LEU A 139 -11.91 0.25 13.87
C LEU A 139 -11.87 1.57 13.08
N ASP A 140 -12.45 2.59 13.66
CA ASP A 140 -12.48 3.96 13.16
C ASP A 140 -11.35 4.76 13.83
N VAL A 141 -10.48 5.33 12.99
CA VAL A 141 -9.26 6.02 13.45
C VAL A 141 -9.62 7.29 14.22
N ASP A 142 -10.57 8.10 13.73
CA ASP A 142 -10.97 9.34 14.41
C ASP A 142 -11.55 9.06 15.79
N ARG A 143 -12.34 7.99 15.92
CA ARG A 143 -12.87 7.57 17.23
C ARG A 143 -11.79 7.05 18.18
N MET A 144 -10.74 6.40 17.64
CA MET A 144 -9.60 5.99 18.46
C MET A 144 -8.83 7.21 18.99
N LEU A 145 -8.60 8.20 18.11
CA LEU A 145 -7.90 9.43 18.47
C LEU A 145 -8.72 10.27 19.47
N ALA A 146 -10.02 10.47 19.22
CA ALA A 146 -10.90 11.19 20.12
C ALA A 146 -10.95 10.55 21.52
N LYS A 147 -10.88 9.22 21.61
CA LYS A 147 -10.86 8.52 22.91
C LYS A 147 -9.53 8.68 23.66
N SER A 148 -8.44 8.94 22.96
CA SER A 148 -7.11 9.15 23.55
C SER A 148 -6.88 10.59 24.02
N ASP A 149 -7.78 11.53 23.64
CA ASP A 149 -7.68 12.94 23.98
C ASP A 149 -8.72 13.32 25.03
N PRO A 150 -8.33 13.51 26.29
CA PRO A 150 -9.26 13.96 27.34
C PRO A 150 -9.83 15.35 27.05
N ASP A 151 -9.08 16.23 26.39
CA ASP A 151 -9.51 17.60 26.11
C ASP A 151 -10.50 17.69 24.94
N ALA A 152 -10.49 16.73 24.02
CA ALA A 152 -11.42 16.68 22.89
C ALA A 152 -12.88 16.46 23.34
N VAL A 153 -13.08 15.80 24.47
CA VAL A 153 -14.41 15.54 25.05
C VAL A 153 -15.02 16.83 25.65
N GLU A 154 -14.19 17.74 26.16
CA GLU A 154 -14.65 19.02 26.72
C GLU A 154 -14.99 20.04 25.62
N LEU A 155 -14.30 20.00 24.48
CA LEU A 155 -14.48 20.95 23.38
C LEU A 155 -15.69 20.64 22.49
N HIS A 156 -16.11 19.39 22.39
CA HIS A 156 -17.24 18.94 21.58
C HIS A 156 -18.14 17.94 22.33
N PRO A 157 -18.96 18.39 23.29
CA PRO A 157 -19.83 17.51 24.06
C PRO A 157 -20.90 16.79 23.21
N ASP A 158 -21.21 17.32 22.02
CA ASP A 158 -22.15 16.74 21.05
C ASP A 158 -21.47 15.80 20.03
N ALA A 159 -20.14 15.71 20.02
CA ALA A 159 -19.46 14.71 19.19
C ALA A 159 -19.83 13.33 19.73
N VAL A 160 -20.61 12.58 18.96
CA VAL A 160 -20.99 11.19 19.29
C VAL A 160 -19.70 10.37 19.32
N VAL A 161 -19.10 10.27 20.50
CA VAL A 161 -17.94 9.40 20.76
C VAL A 161 -18.46 7.96 20.75
N GLY A 162 -18.71 7.45 19.55
CA GLY A 162 -19.07 6.05 19.37
C GLY A 162 -17.90 5.14 19.76
N HIS A 163 -18.17 3.86 19.96
CA HIS A 163 -17.10 2.89 20.23
C HIS A 163 -16.14 2.82 19.01
N PRO A 164 -14.80 2.83 19.21
CA PRO A 164 -13.84 2.75 18.10
C PRO A 164 -14.00 1.51 17.23
N VAL A 165 -14.36 0.35 17.79
CA VAL A 165 -14.69 -0.85 17.00
C VAL A 165 -16.09 -0.67 16.43
N ILE A 166 -16.16 -0.41 15.11
CA ILE A 166 -17.42 -0.20 14.39
C ILE A 166 -18.04 -1.51 13.90
N ARG A 167 -17.23 -2.55 13.66
CA ARG A 167 -17.67 -3.89 13.22
C ARG A 167 -16.84 -4.98 13.86
N THR A 168 -17.48 -6.11 14.12
CA THR A 168 -16.82 -7.37 14.41
C THR A 168 -17.43 -8.46 13.53
N LEU A 169 -16.61 -9.11 12.72
CA LEU A 169 -17.03 -10.11 11.74
C LEU A 169 -16.59 -11.49 12.23
N TYR A 170 -17.49 -12.47 12.14
CA TYR A 170 -17.29 -13.85 12.54
C TYR A 170 -17.84 -14.75 11.44
N ASP A 171 -16.99 -15.18 10.50
CA ASP A 171 -17.43 -16.06 9.42
C ASP A 171 -16.35 -17.09 9.02
N HIS A 172 -15.09 -16.82 9.36
CA HIS A 172 -14.00 -17.78 9.22
C HIS A 172 -14.05 -18.86 10.31
N LEU A 173 -13.45 -20.00 10.02
CA LEU A 173 -13.41 -21.15 10.91
C LEU A 173 -12.05 -21.36 11.57
N ASP A 174 -11.01 -20.64 11.11
CA ASP A 174 -9.64 -20.75 11.57
C ASP A 174 -8.94 -19.38 11.52
N GLU A 175 -7.68 -19.33 11.90
CA GLU A 175 -6.82 -18.14 11.98
C GLU A 175 -6.92 -17.23 10.77
N ILE A 176 -7.11 -15.95 11.01
CA ILE A 176 -7.00 -14.89 10.00
C ILE A 176 -5.51 -14.57 9.79
N THR A 177 -5.01 -14.86 8.60
CA THR A 177 -3.58 -14.68 8.26
C THR A 177 -3.28 -13.35 7.61
N CYS A 178 -4.23 -12.80 6.85
CA CYS A 178 -4.05 -11.57 6.10
C CYS A 178 -5.37 -10.82 5.89
N LEU A 179 -5.25 -9.51 5.76
CA LEU A 179 -6.36 -8.58 5.54
C LEU A 179 -5.95 -7.53 4.50
N GLU A 180 -6.88 -7.16 3.63
CA GLU A 180 -6.71 -6.08 2.67
C GLU A 180 -8.05 -5.35 2.48
N PHE A 181 -8.01 -4.02 2.43
CA PHE A 181 -9.16 -3.24 2.02
C PHE A 181 -9.18 -3.06 0.50
N HIS A 182 -10.37 -3.15 -0.08
CA HIS A 182 -10.53 -2.87 -1.49
C HIS A 182 -10.23 -1.38 -1.77
N PRO A 183 -9.46 -1.06 -2.84
CA PRO A 183 -8.96 0.32 -3.06
C PRO A 183 -10.06 1.34 -3.38
N ARG A 184 -11.21 0.89 -3.87
CA ARG A 184 -12.31 1.77 -4.34
C ARG A 184 -13.63 1.54 -3.62
N GLU A 185 -13.90 0.33 -3.16
CA GLU A 185 -15.18 -0.07 -2.58
C GLU A 185 -15.07 -0.30 -1.08
N GLN A 186 -16.17 -0.21 -0.38
CA GLN A 186 -16.22 -0.48 1.06
C GLN A 186 -16.26 -2.00 1.34
N ILE A 187 -15.25 -2.69 0.84
CA ILE A 187 -15.09 -4.13 0.95
C ILE A 187 -13.78 -4.42 1.70
N LEU A 188 -13.87 -5.29 2.71
CA LEU A 188 -12.72 -5.88 3.36
C LEU A 188 -12.56 -7.32 2.86
N ILE A 189 -11.34 -7.67 2.45
CA ILE A 189 -10.96 -9.01 2.01
C ILE A 189 -10.10 -9.63 3.10
N SER A 190 -10.36 -10.87 3.46
CA SER A 190 -9.61 -11.61 4.46
C SER A 190 -9.22 -12.99 3.96
N GLY A 191 -7.98 -13.38 4.22
CA GLY A 191 -7.48 -14.73 4.02
C GLY A 191 -7.31 -15.46 5.36
N SER A 192 -7.52 -16.78 5.35
CA SER A 192 -7.46 -17.59 6.55
C SER A 192 -6.83 -18.95 6.30
N ARG A 193 -6.39 -19.58 7.39
CA ARG A 193 -5.95 -20.99 7.37
C ARG A 193 -7.08 -21.97 7.09
N ASP A 194 -8.34 -21.53 7.16
CA ASP A 194 -9.50 -22.35 6.73
C ASP A 194 -9.57 -22.52 5.21
N THR A 195 -8.52 -22.15 4.46
CA THR A 195 -8.40 -22.22 3.01
C THR A 195 -9.31 -21.27 2.24
N ASN A 196 -10.02 -20.38 2.92
CA ASN A 196 -10.95 -19.48 2.28
C ASN A 196 -10.43 -18.04 2.28
N ILE A 197 -10.80 -17.34 1.20
CA ILE A 197 -10.68 -15.89 1.08
C ILE A 197 -12.10 -15.34 1.08
N LYS A 198 -12.41 -14.48 2.02
CA LYS A 198 -13.77 -13.96 2.23
C LYS A 198 -13.82 -12.45 2.03
N MET A 199 -14.91 -11.98 1.42
CA MET A 199 -15.16 -10.58 1.13
C MET A 199 -16.36 -10.09 1.92
N PHE A 200 -16.16 -9.01 2.69
CA PHE A 200 -17.15 -8.42 3.57
C PHE A 200 -17.47 -7.00 3.12
N ASP A 201 -18.72 -6.76 2.79
CA ASP A 201 -19.23 -5.40 2.54
C ASP A 201 -19.54 -4.73 3.89
N PHE A 202 -18.69 -3.80 4.31
CA PHE A 202 -18.85 -3.11 5.58
C PHE A 202 -19.67 -1.80 5.46
N SER A 203 -20.14 -1.43 4.27
CA SER A 203 -21.11 -0.34 4.08
C SER A 203 -22.44 -0.67 4.78
N LYS A 204 -22.82 -1.94 4.76
CA LYS A 204 -24.05 -2.44 5.35
C LYS A 204 -23.87 -2.74 6.84
N THR A 205 -24.65 -2.07 7.68
CA THR A 205 -24.53 -2.20 9.15
C THR A 205 -24.90 -3.59 9.68
N SER A 206 -25.74 -4.33 8.98
CA SER A 206 -26.22 -5.65 9.36
C SER A 206 -25.35 -6.82 8.86
N ALA A 207 -24.44 -6.57 7.91
CA ALA A 207 -23.63 -7.62 7.31
C ALA A 207 -22.54 -8.11 8.27
N LYS A 208 -22.71 -9.33 8.78
CA LYS A 208 -21.72 -10.04 9.63
C LYS A 208 -21.04 -11.18 8.89
N LYS A 209 -21.60 -11.61 7.75
CA LYS A 209 -21.11 -12.71 6.92
C LYS A 209 -20.54 -12.17 5.61
N ALA A 210 -19.62 -12.94 5.05
CA ALA A 210 -19.07 -12.67 3.73
C ALA A 210 -20.18 -12.78 2.66
N PHE A 211 -20.20 -11.83 1.73
CA PHE A 211 -21.08 -11.90 0.58
C PHE A 211 -20.48 -12.74 -0.56
N LYS A 212 -19.15 -12.93 -0.53
CA LYS A 212 -18.41 -13.72 -1.51
C LYS A 212 -17.29 -14.49 -0.82
N THR A 213 -17.07 -15.73 -1.25
CA THR A 213 -16.02 -16.61 -0.74
C THR A 213 -15.30 -17.26 -1.93
N LEU A 214 -13.98 -17.18 -1.93
CA LEU A 214 -13.10 -17.94 -2.81
C LEU A 214 -12.46 -19.04 -1.96
N THR A 215 -12.52 -20.29 -2.43
CA THR A 215 -11.92 -21.42 -1.71
C THR A 215 -10.69 -21.89 -2.46
N ASP A 216 -9.58 -22.00 -1.75
CA ASP A 216 -8.32 -22.57 -2.24
C ASP A 216 -8.15 -24.02 -1.78
N ALA A 217 -7.19 -24.73 -2.37
CA ALA A 217 -6.83 -26.07 -1.94
C ALA A 217 -5.89 -26.09 -0.72
N GLU A 218 -5.24 -24.97 -0.43
CA GLU A 218 -4.21 -24.84 0.60
C GLU A 218 -4.51 -23.66 1.52
N GLN A 219 -3.89 -23.65 2.70
CA GLN A 219 -4.02 -22.56 3.68
C GLN A 219 -3.46 -21.28 3.10
N VAL A 220 -4.22 -20.19 3.20
CA VAL A 220 -3.80 -18.87 2.75
C VAL A 220 -2.79 -18.30 3.75
N THR A 221 -1.66 -17.81 3.26
CA THR A 221 -0.61 -17.18 4.09
C THR A 221 -0.61 -15.66 3.99
N CYS A 222 -0.72 -15.13 2.78
CA CYS A 222 -0.77 -13.69 2.53
C CYS A 222 -1.57 -13.41 1.26
N MET A 223 -1.99 -12.18 1.09
CA MET A 223 -2.64 -11.70 -0.13
C MET A 223 -2.31 -10.24 -0.38
N SER A 224 -2.45 -9.81 -1.63
CA SER A 224 -2.36 -8.43 -2.04
C SER A 224 -3.36 -8.15 -3.14
N ILE A 225 -4.15 -7.10 -2.98
CA ILE A 225 -5.10 -6.68 -3.99
C ILE A 225 -4.38 -5.88 -5.08
N HIS A 226 -4.75 -6.13 -6.33
CA HIS A 226 -4.30 -5.32 -7.45
C HIS A 226 -4.85 -3.89 -7.31
N PRO A 227 -4.10 -2.83 -7.64
CA PRO A 227 -4.56 -1.44 -7.53
C PRO A 227 -5.85 -1.11 -8.30
N SER A 228 -6.22 -1.89 -9.33
CA SER A 228 -7.53 -1.77 -9.99
C SER A 228 -8.72 -2.25 -9.13
N GLY A 229 -8.47 -3.11 -8.15
CA GLY A 229 -9.50 -3.77 -7.35
C GLY A 229 -10.07 -5.06 -7.96
N ASP A 230 -9.72 -5.42 -9.19
CA ASP A 230 -10.35 -6.54 -9.91
C ASP A 230 -9.65 -7.89 -9.65
N PHE A 231 -8.37 -7.87 -9.29
CA PHE A 231 -7.53 -9.05 -9.13
C PHE A 231 -6.90 -9.11 -7.75
N LEU A 232 -6.63 -10.33 -7.31
CA LEU A 232 -6.00 -10.63 -6.02
C LEU A 232 -4.84 -11.60 -6.23
N ALA A 233 -3.63 -11.23 -5.81
CA ALA A 233 -2.52 -12.16 -5.70
C ALA A 233 -2.57 -12.82 -4.32
N VAL A 234 -2.46 -14.15 -4.29
CA VAL A 234 -2.61 -14.96 -3.08
C VAL A 234 -1.45 -15.94 -2.96
N THR A 235 -0.87 -15.97 -1.78
CA THR A 235 0.13 -16.95 -1.37
C THR A 235 -0.49 -17.94 -0.40
N THR A 236 0.01 -19.15 -0.47
CA THR A 236 -0.45 -20.27 0.35
C THR A 236 0.75 -21.00 0.97
N GLU A 237 0.50 -22.01 1.78
CA GLU A 237 1.54 -22.91 2.30
C GLU A 237 2.26 -23.71 1.20
N GLY A 238 1.83 -23.56 -0.05
CA GLY A 238 2.49 -24.14 -1.22
C GLY A 238 3.46 -23.17 -1.91
N PRO A 239 4.21 -23.66 -2.91
CA PRO A 239 5.23 -22.87 -3.63
C PRO A 239 4.66 -22.05 -4.81
N VAL A 240 3.35 -22.10 -5.05
CA VAL A 240 2.71 -21.57 -6.26
C VAL A 240 1.96 -20.27 -5.94
N LEU A 241 2.34 -19.16 -6.61
CA LEU A 241 1.57 -17.93 -6.57
C LEU A 241 0.28 -18.08 -7.39
N ARG A 242 -0.83 -17.63 -6.81
CA ARG A 242 -2.16 -17.67 -7.41
C ARG A 242 -2.70 -16.28 -7.64
N PHE A 243 -3.32 -16.09 -8.79
CA PHE A 243 -4.01 -14.85 -9.15
C PHE A 243 -5.49 -15.14 -9.30
N TYR A 244 -6.32 -14.47 -8.54
CA TYR A 244 -7.77 -14.60 -8.61
C TYR A 244 -8.38 -13.38 -9.29
N ASP A 245 -9.24 -13.61 -10.27
CA ASP A 245 -10.19 -12.62 -10.73
C ASP A 245 -11.35 -12.58 -9.74
N ILE A 246 -11.54 -11.43 -9.09
CA ILE A 246 -12.56 -11.25 -8.06
C ILE A 246 -13.96 -11.39 -8.64
N SER A 247 -14.17 -10.95 -9.89
CA SER A 247 -15.49 -10.97 -10.53
C SER A 247 -15.91 -12.39 -10.90
N SER A 248 -15.08 -13.11 -11.64
CA SER A 248 -15.35 -14.45 -12.18
C SER A 248 -15.03 -15.58 -11.21
N CYS A 249 -14.29 -15.32 -10.13
CA CYS A 249 -13.75 -16.33 -9.19
C CYS A 249 -12.77 -17.32 -9.85
N GLN A 250 -12.21 -16.97 -10.98
CA GLN A 250 -11.22 -17.83 -11.66
C GLN A 250 -9.84 -17.63 -11.04
N CYS A 251 -9.12 -18.75 -10.91
CA CYS A 251 -7.74 -18.77 -10.43
C CYS A 251 -6.79 -19.01 -11.60
N TYR A 252 -5.77 -18.18 -11.69
CA TYR A 252 -4.69 -18.26 -12.68
C TYR A 252 -3.36 -18.50 -11.97
N VAL A 253 -2.51 -19.32 -12.57
CA VAL A 253 -1.16 -19.60 -12.07
C VAL A 253 -0.17 -19.54 -13.21
N CYS A 254 1.11 -19.31 -12.90
CA CYS A 254 2.17 -19.40 -13.89
C CYS A 254 2.21 -20.83 -14.48
N PRO A 255 2.16 -20.99 -15.81
CA PRO A 255 2.18 -22.31 -16.44
C PRO A 255 3.56 -22.99 -16.46
N TYR A 256 4.60 -22.32 -15.94
CA TYR A 256 5.98 -22.80 -15.98
C TYR A 256 6.44 -23.24 -14.59
N PRO A 257 6.50 -24.57 -14.29
CA PRO A 257 6.86 -25.06 -12.95
C PRO A 257 8.25 -24.64 -12.47
N ARG A 258 9.18 -24.39 -13.39
CA ARG A 258 10.55 -23.93 -13.05
C ARG A 258 10.62 -22.50 -12.54
N GLU A 259 9.59 -21.71 -12.81
CA GLU A 259 9.49 -20.33 -12.34
C GLU A 259 8.91 -20.24 -10.93
N HIS A 260 8.23 -21.30 -10.44
CA HIS A 260 7.69 -21.32 -9.09
C HIS A 260 8.79 -21.31 -8.03
N HIS A 261 8.42 -20.96 -6.81
CA HIS A 261 9.27 -21.14 -5.65
C HIS A 261 9.45 -22.63 -5.35
N THR A 262 10.46 -22.97 -4.55
CA THR A 262 10.71 -24.35 -4.12
C THR A 262 10.18 -24.63 -2.72
N GLY A 263 9.81 -23.60 -1.98
CA GLY A 263 9.26 -23.64 -0.63
C GLY A 263 7.96 -22.86 -0.49
N PRO A 264 7.29 -22.99 0.67
CA PRO A 264 6.07 -22.25 0.99
C PRO A 264 6.23 -20.74 0.83
N LEU A 265 5.19 -20.09 0.35
CA LEU A 265 5.16 -18.65 0.20
C LEU A 265 4.74 -17.97 1.52
N THR A 266 5.42 -16.92 1.88
CA THR A 266 5.21 -16.18 3.13
C THR A 266 4.49 -14.85 2.94
N SER A 267 4.80 -14.16 1.84
CA SER A 267 4.27 -12.80 1.60
C SER A 267 4.16 -12.51 0.11
N VAL A 268 3.21 -11.67 -0.25
CA VAL A 268 3.03 -11.10 -1.59
C VAL A 268 2.63 -9.65 -1.49
N ARG A 269 3.14 -8.80 -2.39
CA ARG A 269 2.73 -7.40 -2.56
C ARG A 269 2.74 -7.00 -4.03
N TYR A 270 1.73 -6.27 -4.46
CA TYR A 270 1.74 -5.56 -5.74
C TYR A 270 2.54 -4.28 -5.63
N ALA A 271 3.24 -3.93 -6.70
CA ALA A 271 3.77 -2.58 -6.85
C ALA A 271 2.63 -1.58 -7.07
N ALA A 272 2.86 -0.32 -6.68
CA ALA A 272 1.86 0.73 -6.78
C ALA A 272 1.37 0.99 -8.23
N ASP A 273 2.26 0.79 -9.21
CA ASP A 273 1.96 0.92 -10.64
C ASP A 273 1.21 -0.28 -11.23
N ALA A 274 0.94 -1.30 -10.44
CA ALA A 274 0.24 -2.52 -10.83
C ALA A 274 0.95 -3.41 -11.89
N ARG A 275 2.15 -3.04 -12.33
CA ARG A 275 2.87 -3.77 -13.39
C ARG A 275 3.44 -5.10 -12.90
N VAL A 276 3.94 -5.10 -11.68
CA VAL A 276 4.59 -6.26 -11.08
C VAL A 276 4.07 -6.54 -9.68
N CYS A 277 4.23 -7.77 -9.23
CA CYS A 277 4.11 -8.13 -7.84
C CYS A 277 5.36 -8.91 -7.38
N ALA A 278 5.66 -8.85 -6.09
CA ALA A 278 6.78 -9.58 -5.50
C ALA A 278 6.29 -10.60 -4.48
N THR A 279 6.96 -11.74 -4.42
CA THR A 279 6.70 -12.80 -3.43
C THR A 279 7.94 -13.10 -2.62
N ALA A 280 7.75 -13.38 -1.35
CA ALA A 280 8.75 -13.93 -0.44
C ALA A 280 8.45 -15.39 -0.13
N SER A 281 9.46 -16.19 0.12
CA SER A 281 9.30 -17.62 0.41
C SER A 281 10.26 -18.11 1.48
N LYS A 282 9.89 -19.24 2.09
CA LYS A 282 10.75 -19.97 3.02
C LYS A 282 11.97 -20.60 2.36
N ASP A 283 12.01 -20.66 1.02
CA ASP A 283 13.20 -21.08 0.27
C ASP A 283 14.37 -20.09 0.30
N GLY A 284 14.15 -18.89 0.88
CA GLY A 284 15.16 -17.85 0.99
C GLY A 284 15.20 -16.88 -0.20
N ASP A 285 14.34 -17.07 -1.18
CA ASP A 285 14.28 -16.26 -2.40
C ASP A 285 13.12 -15.25 -2.35
N VAL A 286 13.33 -14.14 -3.06
CA VAL A 286 12.29 -13.18 -3.44
C VAL A 286 12.14 -13.25 -4.96
N LYS A 287 10.94 -13.39 -5.46
CA LYS A 287 10.63 -13.38 -6.90
C LYS A 287 9.72 -12.26 -7.26
N VAL A 288 9.97 -11.66 -8.43
CA VAL A 288 9.14 -10.62 -9.02
C VAL A 288 8.41 -11.20 -10.23
N TRP A 289 7.13 -10.94 -10.29
CA TRP A 289 6.22 -11.49 -11.28
C TRP A 289 5.60 -10.35 -12.09
N ASP A 290 5.48 -10.56 -13.40
CA ASP A 290 4.71 -9.67 -14.25
C ASP A 290 3.20 -9.83 -13.95
N GLY A 291 2.54 -8.71 -13.64
CA GLY A 291 1.14 -8.70 -13.20
C GLY A 291 0.14 -9.13 -14.27
N VAL A 292 0.55 -9.16 -15.55
CA VAL A 292 -0.34 -9.52 -16.68
C VAL A 292 -0.13 -10.95 -17.12
N SER A 293 1.12 -11.36 -17.34
CA SER A 293 1.45 -12.69 -17.87
C SER A 293 1.66 -13.76 -16.80
N ALA A 294 1.69 -13.35 -15.52
CA ALA A 294 2.04 -14.21 -14.38
C ALA A 294 3.40 -14.92 -14.51
N ARG A 295 4.33 -14.36 -15.33
CA ARG A 295 5.68 -14.87 -15.53
C ARG A 295 6.62 -14.30 -14.48
N CYS A 296 7.57 -15.12 -14.02
CA CYS A 296 8.65 -14.64 -13.18
C CYS A 296 9.62 -13.81 -14.04
N VAL A 297 9.74 -12.52 -13.75
CA VAL A 297 10.63 -11.60 -14.49
C VAL A 297 11.99 -11.45 -13.81
N GLN A 298 12.06 -11.67 -12.49
CA GLN A 298 13.31 -11.56 -11.74
C GLN A 298 13.29 -12.44 -10.50
N THR A 299 14.45 -12.98 -10.13
CA THR A 299 14.65 -13.75 -8.90
C THR A 299 15.84 -13.20 -8.14
N PHE A 300 15.62 -12.84 -6.89
CA PHE A 300 16.66 -12.51 -5.92
C PHE A 300 16.91 -13.77 -5.09
N SER A 301 18.00 -14.45 -5.39
CA SER A 301 18.30 -15.73 -4.74
C SER A 301 19.07 -15.52 -3.45
N LYS A 302 18.70 -16.32 -2.43
CA LYS A 302 19.33 -16.31 -1.10
C LYS A 302 19.41 -14.92 -0.48
N CYS A 303 18.30 -14.18 -0.55
CA CYS A 303 18.25 -12.78 -0.10
C CYS A 303 18.75 -12.58 1.32
N HIS A 304 18.51 -13.55 2.19
CA HIS A 304 18.89 -13.53 3.60
C HIS A 304 19.86 -14.67 3.96
N ASP A 305 20.88 -14.87 3.12
CA ASP A 305 21.93 -15.88 3.31
C ASP A 305 21.38 -17.30 3.50
N GLY A 306 20.21 -17.58 2.90
CA GLY A 306 19.51 -18.86 2.99
C GLY A 306 18.52 -18.96 4.16
N ALA A 307 18.35 -17.90 4.98
CA ALA A 307 17.25 -17.85 5.93
C ALA A 307 15.93 -17.58 5.23
N GLU A 308 14.82 -18.01 5.84
CA GLU A 308 13.47 -17.77 5.35
C GLU A 308 13.20 -16.27 5.21
N VAL A 309 12.61 -15.85 4.09
CA VAL A 309 12.16 -14.47 3.90
C VAL A 309 10.74 -14.34 4.45
N CYS A 310 10.54 -13.42 5.39
CA CYS A 310 9.29 -13.27 6.11
C CYS A 310 8.31 -12.34 5.40
N SER A 311 8.81 -11.24 4.85
CA SER A 311 7.96 -10.26 4.17
C SER A 311 8.67 -9.59 3.02
N VAL A 312 7.86 -9.08 2.09
CA VAL A 312 8.28 -8.26 0.96
C VAL A 312 7.34 -7.06 0.83
N LEU A 313 7.89 -5.88 0.52
CA LEU A 313 7.15 -4.65 0.33
C LEU A 313 7.83 -3.80 -0.75
N PHE A 314 7.05 -3.16 -1.62
CA PHE A 314 7.58 -2.17 -2.56
C PHE A 314 7.67 -0.79 -1.92
N SER A 315 8.65 0.00 -2.36
CA SER A 315 8.61 1.46 -2.19
C SER A 315 7.47 2.04 -3.04
N ARG A 316 6.95 3.20 -2.65
CA ARG A 316 5.84 3.88 -3.33
C ARG A 316 6.14 4.14 -4.81
N ASN A 317 7.38 4.51 -5.14
CA ASN A 317 7.82 4.74 -6.51
C ASN A 317 8.06 3.44 -7.31
N GLY A 318 7.94 2.27 -6.69
CA GLY A 318 8.15 0.97 -7.34
C GLY A 318 9.59 0.66 -7.72
N LYS A 319 10.58 1.52 -7.39
CA LYS A 319 12.00 1.29 -7.73
C LYS A 319 12.67 0.29 -6.81
N TYR A 320 12.22 0.18 -5.56
CA TYR A 320 12.87 -0.62 -4.52
C TYR A 320 11.93 -1.65 -3.91
N ILE A 321 12.53 -2.73 -3.43
CA ILE A 321 11.88 -3.79 -2.66
C ILE A 321 12.54 -3.85 -1.28
N LEU A 322 11.72 -3.83 -0.23
CA LEU A 322 12.13 -4.08 1.14
C LEU A 322 11.82 -5.53 1.49
N SER A 323 12.79 -6.28 1.98
CA SER A 323 12.59 -7.66 2.46
C SER A 323 13.01 -7.79 3.92
N SER A 324 12.33 -8.62 4.69
CA SER A 324 12.74 -9.03 6.03
C SER A 324 12.91 -10.53 6.12
N GLY A 325 13.91 -10.98 6.86
CA GLY A 325 14.21 -12.40 7.05
C GLY A 325 14.21 -12.82 8.53
N LEU A 326 14.20 -14.14 8.76
CA LEU A 326 14.40 -14.71 10.10
C LEU A 326 15.80 -14.46 10.67
N ASP A 327 16.72 -13.98 9.85
CA ASP A 327 18.06 -13.52 10.25
C ASP A 327 18.05 -12.19 11.02
N SER A 328 16.87 -11.62 11.29
CA SER A 328 16.69 -10.31 11.92
C SER A 328 17.26 -9.14 11.12
N VAL A 329 17.50 -9.34 9.83
CA VAL A 329 17.99 -8.31 8.91
C VAL A 329 16.84 -7.86 8.00
N VAL A 330 16.80 -6.56 7.73
CA VAL A 330 15.94 -5.99 6.70
C VAL A 330 16.84 -5.50 5.58
N LYS A 331 16.51 -5.81 4.34
CA LYS A 331 17.33 -5.44 3.17
C LYS A 331 16.50 -4.66 2.16
N LEU A 332 17.13 -3.62 1.58
CA LEU A 332 16.57 -2.82 0.50
C LEU A 332 17.24 -3.21 -0.82
N TRP A 333 16.44 -3.59 -1.79
CA TRP A 333 16.88 -4.06 -3.10
C TRP A 333 16.44 -3.11 -4.19
N GLU A 334 17.30 -2.86 -5.14
CA GLU A 334 16.94 -2.14 -6.35
C GLU A 334 16.33 -3.10 -7.38
N LEU A 335 15.12 -2.77 -7.84
CA LEU A 335 14.40 -3.63 -8.78
C LEU A 335 15.11 -3.73 -10.14
N SER A 336 15.66 -2.63 -10.65
CA SER A 336 16.29 -2.57 -11.97
C SER A 336 17.55 -3.42 -12.09
N THR A 337 18.41 -3.43 -11.06
CA THR A 337 19.69 -4.12 -11.07
C THR A 337 19.69 -5.45 -10.32
N GLY A 338 18.71 -5.67 -9.45
CA GLY A 338 18.66 -6.83 -8.56
C GLY A 338 19.67 -6.80 -7.44
N ARG A 339 20.31 -5.65 -7.14
CA ARG A 339 21.32 -5.52 -6.11
C ARG A 339 20.73 -5.12 -4.77
N CYS A 340 21.29 -5.67 -3.70
CA CYS A 340 21.06 -5.16 -2.36
C CYS A 340 21.81 -3.83 -2.20
N LEU A 341 21.09 -2.75 -1.96
CA LEU A 341 21.65 -1.42 -1.76
C LEU A 341 22.00 -1.16 -0.30
N ILE A 342 21.07 -1.51 0.61
CA ILE A 342 21.18 -1.23 2.03
C ILE A 342 20.75 -2.46 2.83
N ALA A 343 21.47 -2.74 3.91
CA ALA A 343 21.10 -3.73 4.92
C ALA A 343 20.92 -3.02 6.27
N TYR A 344 19.73 -3.10 6.82
CA TYR A 344 19.37 -2.56 8.13
C TYR A 344 19.57 -3.66 9.17
N THR A 345 20.57 -3.47 10.01
CA THR A 345 21.04 -4.47 10.98
C THR A 345 20.87 -3.98 12.42
N GLY A 346 21.01 -4.90 13.38
CA GLY A 346 20.95 -4.58 14.81
C GLY A 346 19.55 -4.71 15.43
N ALA A 347 18.57 -5.26 14.71
CA ALA A 347 17.41 -5.86 15.31
C ALA A 347 17.77 -7.29 15.71
N GLY A 348 17.20 -7.78 16.82
CA GLY A 348 17.50 -9.11 17.32
C GLY A 348 18.78 -9.18 18.12
N SER A 349 18.67 -9.13 19.44
CA SER A 349 19.81 -9.28 20.36
C SER A 349 20.53 -10.63 20.22
N VAL A 350 19.88 -11.64 19.61
CA VAL A 350 20.38 -13.01 19.43
C VAL A 350 20.73 -13.32 17.97
N GLY A 351 20.60 -12.34 17.05
CA GLY A 351 20.95 -12.49 15.64
C GLY A 351 19.97 -13.32 14.79
N ARG A 352 18.96 -13.96 15.39
CA ARG A 352 17.90 -14.69 14.69
C ARG A 352 16.62 -14.58 15.47
N GLN A 353 15.50 -14.37 14.77
CA GLN A 353 14.17 -14.44 15.35
C GLN A 353 13.64 -15.88 15.30
N GLU A 354 12.82 -16.26 16.28
CA GLU A 354 12.12 -17.53 16.28
C GLU A 354 10.91 -17.50 15.35
N HIS A 355 10.35 -16.29 15.17
CA HIS A 355 9.12 -16.09 14.46
C HIS A 355 9.23 -15.05 13.36
N SER A 356 8.45 -15.25 12.31
CA SER A 356 8.34 -14.29 11.21
C SER A 356 7.79 -12.95 11.70
N ALA A 357 8.43 -11.86 11.25
CA ALA A 357 7.97 -10.51 11.48
C ALA A 357 8.10 -9.69 10.18
N HIS A 358 7.22 -8.71 10.03
CA HIS A 358 7.15 -7.91 8.81
C HIS A 358 7.85 -6.57 9.02
N ALA A 359 8.72 -6.20 8.07
CA ALA A 359 9.26 -4.86 7.98
C ALA A 359 8.29 -3.93 7.26
N MET A 360 8.32 -2.64 7.60
CA MET A 360 7.49 -1.63 6.95
C MET A 360 8.25 -0.30 6.78
N PHE A 361 7.82 0.49 5.81
CA PHE A 361 8.14 1.91 5.74
C PHE A 361 7.14 2.73 6.57
N ASN A 362 7.55 3.92 7.01
CA ASN A 362 6.60 4.92 7.47
C ASN A 362 5.86 5.59 6.28
N HIS A 363 4.87 6.43 6.54
CA HIS A 363 4.05 7.07 5.50
C HIS A 363 4.82 7.96 4.52
N THR A 364 6.00 8.48 4.86
CA THR A 364 6.87 9.28 3.99
C THR A 364 7.99 8.47 3.35
N GLU A 365 8.20 7.22 3.77
CA GLU A 365 9.33 6.35 3.42
C GLU A 365 10.71 6.87 3.87
N ASP A 366 10.74 7.75 4.85
CA ASP A 366 12.01 8.23 5.45
C ASP A 366 12.60 7.24 6.45
N PHE A 367 11.76 6.37 7.02
CA PHE A 367 12.15 5.39 8.02
C PHE A 367 11.73 3.97 7.63
N VAL A 368 12.63 3.03 7.87
CA VAL A 368 12.36 1.59 7.87
C VAL A 368 12.15 1.15 9.31
N MET A 369 11.11 0.38 9.57
CA MET A 369 10.72 -0.06 10.91
C MET A 369 10.55 -1.58 10.94
N PHE A 370 11.02 -2.20 12.02
CA PHE A 370 10.98 -3.64 12.22
C PHE A 370 10.88 -3.99 13.72
N PRO A 371 10.01 -4.94 14.12
CA PRO A 371 9.87 -5.32 15.51
C PRO A 371 11.00 -6.26 15.92
N ASP A 372 11.60 -6.02 17.08
CA ASP A 372 12.50 -6.96 17.73
C ASP A 372 11.72 -7.87 18.68
N GLU A 373 11.76 -9.17 18.42
CA GLU A 373 11.02 -10.17 19.19
C GLU A 373 11.53 -10.27 20.64
N ALA A 374 12.85 -10.22 20.83
CA ALA A 374 13.46 -10.45 22.12
C ALA A 374 13.17 -9.32 23.12
N THR A 375 13.17 -8.07 22.66
CA THR A 375 12.98 -6.89 23.52
C THR A 375 11.56 -6.31 23.43
N THR A 376 10.72 -6.83 22.54
CA THR A 376 9.40 -6.28 22.21
C THR A 376 9.45 -4.78 21.91
N SER A 377 10.53 -4.35 21.29
CA SER A 377 10.76 -2.96 20.89
C SER A 377 10.70 -2.79 19.38
N LEU A 378 10.40 -1.59 18.93
CA LEU A 378 10.48 -1.20 17.53
C LEU A 378 11.89 -0.70 17.25
N CYS A 379 12.59 -1.41 16.35
CA CYS A 379 13.80 -0.93 15.73
C CYS A 379 13.45 -0.07 14.52
N ALA A 380 14.12 1.05 14.37
CA ALA A 380 13.92 1.94 13.26
C ALA A 380 15.27 2.45 12.73
N TRP A 381 15.33 2.66 11.44
CA TRP A 381 16.49 3.20 10.74
C TRP A 381 16.05 4.27 9.75
N ASP A 382 16.93 5.20 9.48
CA ASP A 382 16.80 6.08 8.33
C ASP A 382 16.88 5.22 7.05
N ALA A 383 15.89 5.40 6.18
CA ALA A 383 15.75 4.55 4.99
C ALA A 383 16.90 4.72 3.98
N ARG A 384 17.59 5.87 3.98
CA ARG A 384 18.62 6.22 2.98
C ARG A 384 20.01 5.78 3.38
N ASN A 385 20.34 5.84 4.69
CA ASN A 385 21.71 5.65 5.16
C ASN A 385 21.82 4.54 6.23
N ALA A 386 20.75 3.84 6.55
CA ALA A 386 20.65 2.82 7.60
C ALA A 386 21.06 3.32 9.00
N GLN A 387 21.08 4.62 9.24
CA GLN A 387 21.35 5.16 10.56
C GLN A 387 20.26 4.74 11.53
N ARG A 388 20.64 4.03 12.58
CA ARG A 388 19.71 3.56 13.60
C ARG A 388 19.13 4.75 14.38
N LYS A 389 17.84 4.74 14.57
CA LYS A 389 17.09 5.71 15.37
C LYS A 389 16.83 5.17 16.78
N ASN A 390 16.29 6.00 17.65
CA ASN A 390 15.94 5.62 18.99
C ASN A 390 14.90 4.50 19.02
N LEU A 391 15.03 3.57 19.96
CA LEU A 391 14.09 2.47 20.15
C LEU A 391 12.78 2.98 20.74
N LEU A 392 11.66 2.43 20.24
CA LEU A 392 10.35 2.60 20.86
C LEU A 392 9.94 1.29 21.54
N SER A 393 9.65 1.34 22.84
CA SER A 393 9.06 0.19 23.52
C SER A 393 7.61 0.01 23.06
N LEU A 394 7.30 -1.16 22.49
CA LEU A 394 5.95 -1.46 22.02
C LEU A 394 5.00 -1.88 23.14
N GLY A 395 5.51 -2.12 24.35
CA GLY A 395 4.70 -2.43 25.54
C GLY A 395 3.84 -3.68 25.41
N HIS A 396 4.12 -4.53 24.44
CA HIS A 396 3.49 -5.84 24.31
C HIS A 396 4.14 -6.87 25.24
N ASN A 397 3.34 -7.85 25.70
CA ASN A 397 3.83 -8.96 26.52
C ASN A 397 4.15 -10.23 25.71
N GLY A 398 4.09 -10.15 24.41
CA GLY A 398 4.41 -11.23 23.46
C GLY A 398 5.02 -10.67 22.18
N PRO A 399 5.55 -11.54 21.32
CA PRO A 399 6.16 -11.11 20.08
C PRO A 399 5.17 -10.40 19.15
N VAL A 400 5.64 -9.31 18.53
CA VAL A 400 4.89 -8.59 17.52
C VAL A 400 5.16 -9.25 16.17
N ARG A 401 4.09 -9.77 15.53
CA ARG A 401 4.19 -10.52 14.28
C ARG A 401 3.92 -9.69 13.05
N HIS A 402 2.99 -8.78 13.19
CA HIS A 402 2.54 -7.98 12.06
C HIS A 402 2.43 -6.52 12.44
N MET A 403 2.90 -5.67 11.55
CA MET A 403 2.82 -4.22 11.70
C MET A 403 2.45 -3.62 10.34
N VAL A 404 1.59 -2.62 10.37
CA VAL A 404 1.21 -1.86 9.18
C VAL A 404 1.18 -0.37 9.52
N HIS A 405 1.79 0.44 8.68
CA HIS A 405 1.73 1.89 8.78
C HIS A 405 0.55 2.43 7.99
N SER A 406 -0.08 3.51 8.48
CA SER A 406 -1.06 4.25 7.70
C SER A 406 -0.41 4.79 6.42
N PRO A 407 -1.08 4.72 5.26
CA PRO A 407 -0.51 5.23 4.02
C PRO A 407 -0.40 6.76 3.97
N CYS A 408 -1.16 7.49 4.78
CA CYS A 408 -1.31 8.96 4.65
C CYS A 408 -1.03 9.76 5.93
N SER A 409 -0.91 9.11 7.09
CA SER A 409 -0.78 9.79 8.38
C SER A 409 0.33 9.19 9.26
N PRO A 410 0.88 9.95 10.24
CA PRO A 410 1.84 9.43 11.19
C PRO A 410 1.16 8.50 12.21
N ALA A 411 0.71 7.36 11.74
CA ALA A 411 0.04 6.33 12.52
C ALA A 411 0.42 4.93 12.06
N PHE A 412 0.52 3.99 12.97
CA PHE A 412 0.70 2.57 12.65
C PHE A 412 0.00 1.67 13.66
N ILE A 413 -0.18 0.41 13.30
CA ILE A 413 -0.74 -0.59 14.19
C ILE A 413 0.22 -1.77 14.34
N THR A 414 0.29 -2.32 15.55
CA THR A 414 1.06 -3.52 15.88
C THR A 414 0.14 -4.62 16.34
N CYS A 415 0.35 -5.84 15.84
CA CYS A 415 -0.39 -7.05 16.20
C CYS A 415 0.54 -8.04 16.90
N SER A 416 0.15 -8.51 18.07
CA SER A 416 1.00 -9.34 18.93
C SER A 416 0.30 -10.61 19.38
N ASP A 417 1.14 -11.58 19.80
CA ASP A 417 0.73 -12.83 20.42
C ASP A 417 0.17 -12.66 21.83
N ASP A 418 0.21 -11.43 22.38
CA ASP A 418 -0.45 -11.07 23.64
C ASP A 418 -1.97 -10.79 23.50
N PHE A 419 -2.58 -11.18 22.37
CA PHE A 419 -4.00 -11.02 22.02
C PHE A 419 -4.42 -9.56 21.77
N ARG A 420 -3.47 -8.65 21.66
CA ARG A 420 -3.72 -7.22 21.52
C ARG A 420 -3.20 -6.70 20.20
N ALA A 421 -3.94 -5.72 19.64
CA ALA A 421 -3.42 -4.80 18.67
C ALA A 421 -3.37 -3.39 19.28
N ARG A 422 -2.25 -2.70 19.09
CA ARG A 422 -2.02 -1.34 19.57
C ARG A 422 -1.96 -0.40 18.40
N PHE A 423 -2.77 0.65 18.46
CA PHE A 423 -2.75 1.75 17.52
C PHE A 423 -1.86 2.86 18.07
N TRP A 424 -0.88 3.25 17.27
CA TRP A 424 0.15 4.24 17.57
C TRP A 424 -0.08 5.48 16.72
N TYR A 425 0.06 6.63 17.33
CA TYR A 425 -0.14 7.91 16.67
C TYR A 425 0.85 8.95 17.17
N ARG A 426 1.26 9.87 16.30
CA ARG A 426 2.03 11.04 16.67
C ARG A 426 1.20 12.28 16.42
N ARG A 427 0.89 13.01 17.49
CA ARG A 427 0.27 14.33 17.36
C ARG A 427 1.31 15.32 16.85
N ASN A 428 0.92 16.13 15.86
CA ASN A 428 1.71 17.29 15.48
C ASN A 428 1.65 18.26 16.66
N VAL A 429 2.81 18.50 17.27
CA VAL A 429 2.94 19.61 18.25
C VAL A 429 2.96 20.86 17.40
N HIS A 430 1.89 21.63 17.43
CA HIS A 430 1.80 22.95 16.80
C HIS A 430 2.66 23.96 17.53
#